data_313e83a571d6b0223c1f113fc1f97750
#
_entry.id   313e83a571d6b0223c1f113fc1f97750
#
_cell.length_a   1.000
_cell.length_b   1.000
_cell.length_c   1.000
_cell.angle_alpha   90.00
_cell.angle_beta   90.00
_cell.angle_gamma   90.00
#
_symmetry.space_group_name_H-M   'P 1'
#
loop_
_entity.id
_entity.type
_entity.pdbx_description
1 polymer ?
#
loop_
_entity_poly.entity_id
_entity_poly.type
_entity_poly.pdbx_seq_one_letter_code
_entity_poly.pdbx_strand_id
1 'polypeptide(L)'
;MTCKKFGNSFSGLKGAAAFVALFVFVCTGLAAQEQDITLSAREDDFSVSGRFLGFDGRFIRIETIGGEVTLSHDGLVCAGVTCPDLESFVPTIRLSGAQRMADAILSPLISAYARDIGASLDVTSDDDGTIAYKLRQPDADQDLIHFFVRSTTSSDGFADLLTNDTDIVMSAREVNPVELAMVRQAGLGSLDRQGNSRILALDAMVPVVSPERAIAGISLDTLSRIFAGEVTNWAEIGGEDGEIALHLLPAWMGQVQGFEGRILGSVDRAVAPTVQRHDTVGDLASAIMVDPNSIGVLPFGALGDTQAVRLHESCGAGARAELSSLKTEDYPLTMPLFLYAPQRRLHPEVDEFLGWLRRPSAQLVIRRAGFVDQAAIPIPLGRQGERLAQAINAAGDEVPLIELQRMMRVLGPQVRLSTTFRFEIGSTRLDAQSRSNVLQLARDIHDGRHDGRVLMLVGFSDGRGPAKPNRDLSSARAESVRRAVVAALGEGLPQSVTIETEAFGEALPMGCDDTEWGRQINRRVELWVAQRR
;
A
#
# COMPACT_ATOMS: atom_id res chain seq x y z
N MET A 1 28.12 11.49 26.81
CA MET A 1 29.32 11.68 27.64
C MET A 1 29.41 13.14 28.03
N THR A 2 29.28 13.44 29.31
CA THR A 2 29.16 14.76 29.90
C THR A 2 30.51 15.46 30.03
N CYS A 3 30.68 16.63 29.40
CA CYS A 3 31.80 17.52 29.68
C CYS A 3 31.49 18.37 30.92
N LYS A 4 32.25 18.17 32.00
CA LYS A 4 32.25 19.02 33.20
C LYS A 4 33.07 20.28 32.97
N LYS A 5 32.46 21.44 33.22
CA LYS A 5 33.15 22.72 33.40
C LYS A 5 33.92 22.70 34.72
N PHE A 6 35.21 23.03 34.65
CA PHE A 6 36.01 23.47 35.82
C PHE A 6 36.31 24.97 35.63
N GLY A 7 35.79 25.76 36.53
CA GLY A 7 36.25 27.13 36.72
C GLY A 7 37.39 27.16 37.70
N ASN A 8 38.43 27.92 37.40
CA ASN A 8 39.38 28.36 38.40
C ASN A 8 39.74 29.83 38.19
N SER A 9 39.45 30.60 39.18
CA SER A 9 39.94 31.95 39.45
C SER A 9 41.37 31.90 39.90
N PHE A 10 42.26 32.69 39.30
CA PHE A 10 43.52 33.10 39.92
C PHE A 10 43.85 34.53 39.52
N SER A 11 44.00 35.34 40.54
CA SER A 11 44.52 36.70 40.51
C SER A 11 46.02 36.71 40.64
N GLY A 12 46.67 37.49 39.80
CA GLY A 12 47.94 38.20 40.15
C GLY A 12 49.24 37.47 39.94
N LEU A 13 50.08 37.86 39.06
CA LEU A 13 51.34 38.56 39.18
C LEU A 13 52.14 38.59 37.85
N LYS A 14 52.91 39.67 37.72
CA LYS A 14 53.69 40.14 36.59
C LYS A 14 54.83 39.22 36.17
N GLY A 15 55.10 39.17 34.86
CA GLY A 15 56.47 39.16 34.36
C GLY A 15 56.88 37.96 33.50
N ALA A 16 57.26 38.28 32.28
CA ALA A 16 58.24 37.63 31.44
C ALA A 16 57.84 36.49 30.48
N ALA A 17 57.97 36.88 29.22
CA ALA A 17 58.45 36.10 28.09
C ALA A 17 57.65 34.88 27.57
N ALA A 18 57.11 35.12 26.42
CA ALA A 18 56.43 34.23 25.49
C ALA A 18 57.19 32.97 25.13
N PHE A 19 56.46 31.85 25.13
CA PHE A 19 56.59 30.78 24.15
C PHE A 19 55.17 30.27 23.84
N VAL A 20 54.61 30.73 22.74
CA VAL A 20 53.38 30.20 22.18
C VAL A 20 53.70 28.86 21.52
N ALA A 21 53.48 27.76 22.23
CA ALA A 21 53.38 26.45 21.63
C ALA A 21 52.01 26.28 20.99
N LEU A 22 51.94 26.43 19.68
CA LEU A 22 50.77 26.14 18.86
C LEU A 22 50.56 24.62 18.84
N PHE A 23 49.72 24.10 19.74
CA PHE A 23 49.23 22.73 19.64
C PHE A 23 48.12 22.70 18.55
N VAL A 24 48.54 22.35 17.33
CA VAL A 24 47.63 21.94 16.29
C VAL A 24 47.07 20.57 16.68
N PHE A 25 45.87 20.55 17.22
CA PHE A 25 45.06 19.32 17.32
C PHE A 25 44.67 18.92 15.91
N VAL A 26 45.47 18.03 15.31
CA VAL A 26 45.01 17.26 14.15
C VAL A 26 44.04 16.24 14.70
N CYS A 27 42.72 16.59 14.72
CA CYS A 27 41.68 15.58 14.77
C CYS A 27 41.73 14.82 13.45
N THR A 28 42.49 13.74 13.40
CA THR A 28 42.34 12.74 12.35
C THR A 28 40.96 12.14 12.49
N GLY A 29 40.05 12.54 11.61
CA GLY A 29 38.79 11.85 11.40
C GLY A 29 39.05 10.45 10.86
N LEU A 30 39.20 9.49 11.76
CA LEU A 30 39.15 8.05 11.47
C LEU A 30 37.70 7.60 11.71
N ALA A 31 36.82 7.79 10.74
CA ALA A 31 35.56 7.06 10.64
C ALA A 31 34.77 7.45 9.37
N ALA A 32 35.29 7.15 8.17
CA ALA A 32 34.53 7.17 6.92
C ALA A 32 35.26 6.51 5.73
N GLN A 33 36.22 5.65 5.94
CA GLN A 33 36.99 5.04 4.83
C GLN A 33 36.71 3.55 4.58
N GLU A 34 35.81 2.91 5.31
CA GLU A 34 35.60 1.45 5.16
C GLU A 34 34.61 1.05 4.06
N GLN A 35 33.93 1.98 3.40
CA GLN A 35 32.94 1.66 2.36
C GLN A 35 33.28 2.18 0.96
N ASP A 36 34.39 2.84 0.77
CA ASP A 36 34.77 3.38 -0.53
C ASP A 36 35.37 2.30 -1.43
N ILE A 37 34.86 2.22 -2.65
CA ILE A 37 35.41 1.39 -3.72
C ILE A 37 35.91 2.27 -4.86
N THR A 38 36.86 1.75 -5.62
CA THR A 38 37.33 2.36 -6.86
C THR A 38 37.00 1.43 -8.03
N LEU A 39 36.28 1.95 -9.01
CA LEU A 39 35.95 1.27 -10.26
C LEU A 39 36.86 1.83 -11.35
N SER A 40 37.58 0.95 -12.03
CA SER A 40 38.46 1.31 -13.14
C SER A 40 38.16 0.46 -14.38
N ALA A 41 38.25 1.03 -15.58
CA ALA A 41 38.11 0.27 -16.80
C ALA A 41 39.38 -0.58 -17.06
N ARG A 42 39.19 -1.76 -17.68
CA ARG A 42 40.34 -2.66 -18.04
C ARG A 42 41.18 -2.12 -19.19
N GLU A 43 40.56 -1.35 -20.08
CA GLU A 43 41.18 -0.92 -21.34
C GLU A 43 41.33 0.59 -21.51
N ASP A 44 40.69 1.39 -20.63
CA ASP A 44 40.68 2.87 -20.68
C ASP A 44 41.20 3.49 -19.38
N ASP A 45 41.65 4.76 -19.44
CA ASP A 45 42.07 5.57 -18.28
C ASP A 45 40.88 6.05 -17.41
N PHE A 46 39.74 5.35 -17.45
CA PHE A 46 38.59 5.69 -16.63
C PHE A 46 38.75 5.13 -15.22
N SER A 47 38.55 5.98 -14.23
CA SER A 47 38.49 5.58 -12.82
C SER A 47 37.54 6.49 -12.05
N VAL A 48 36.70 5.90 -11.19
CA VAL A 48 35.81 6.63 -10.30
C VAL A 48 35.78 5.98 -8.93
N SER A 49 35.83 6.78 -7.88
CA SER A 49 35.77 6.31 -6.49
C SER A 49 34.53 6.87 -5.79
N GLY A 50 33.97 6.07 -4.89
CA GLY A 50 32.82 6.48 -4.09
C GLY A 50 32.37 5.40 -3.13
N ARG A 51 31.43 5.75 -2.26
CA ARG A 51 30.83 4.82 -1.31
C ARG A 51 29.99 3.79 -2.05
N PHE A 52 30.25 2.52 -1.82
CA PHE A 52 29.46 1.44 -2.40
C PHE A 52 28.01 1.48 -1.89
N LEU A 53 27.06 1.51 -2.83
CA LEU A 53 25.62 1.53 -2.53
C LEU A 53 24.93 0.19 -2.85
N GLY A 54 25.48 -0.59 -3.78
CA GLY A 54 24.93 -1.88 -4.15
C GLY A 54 25.37 -2.35 -5.53
N PHE A 55 25.17 -3.64 -5.76
CA PHE A 55 25.39 -4.30 -7.04
C PHE A 55 24.18 -5.17 -7.34
N ASP A 56 23.63 -5.08 -8.56
CA ASP A 56 22.45 -5.82 -8.99
C ASP A 56 22.77 -6.99 -9.93
N GLY A 57 24.05 -7.41 -9.97
CA GLY A 57 24.56 -8.45 -10.86
C GLY A 57 24.95 -7.93 -12.24
N ARG A 58 24.57 -6.71 -12.60
CA ARG A 58 24.94 -6.07 -13.87
C ARG A 58 25.46 -4.64 -13.69
N PHE A 59 24.92 -3.91 -12.73
CA PHE A 59 25.27 -2.52 -12.49
C PHE A 59 25.73 -2.31 -11.06
N ILE A 60 26.87 -1.63 -10.90
CA ILE A 60 27.40 -1.20 -9.61
C ILE A 60 26.92 0.24 -9.37
N ARG A 61 26.37 0.49 -8.19
CA ARG A 61 25.99 1.82 -7.71
C ARG A 61 26.99 2.32 -6.68
N ILE A 62 27.45 3.54 -6.86
CA ILE A 62 28.30 4.24 -5.92
C ILE A 62 27.80 5.66 -5.68
N GLU A 63 28.01 6.18 -4.50
CA GLU A 63 27.80 7.58 -4.17
C GLU A 63 29.14 8.31 -4.27
N THR A 64 29.22 9.24 -5.21
CA THR A 64 30.39 10.10 -5.43
C THR A 64 30.13 11.50 -4.89
N ILE A 65 31.16 12.36 -4.87
CA ILE A 65 31.01 13.79 -4.54
C ILE A 65 30.03 14.53 -5.46
N GLY A 66 29.75 14.00 -6.65
CA GLY A 66 28.80 14.51 -7.63
C GLY A 66 27.40 13.91 -7.54
N GLY A 67 27.15 12.99 -6.59
CA GLY A 67 25.91 12.24 -6.42
C GLY A 67 26.03 10.78 -6.79
N GLU A 68 24.88 10.08 -6.83
CA GLU A 68 24.81 8.65 -7.16
C GLU A 68 25.12 8.41 -8.64
N VAL A 69 26.03 7.45 -8.90
CA VAL A 69 26.44 7.00 -10.23
C VAL A 69 26.18 5.50 -10.35
N THR A 70 25.60 5.08 -11.48
CA THR A 70 25.34 3.68 -11.81
C THR A 70 26.16 3.30 -13.04
N LEU A 71 27.02 2.27 -12.93
CA LEU A 71 27.93 1.82 -13.97
C LEU A 71 27.72 0.34 -14.27
N SER A 72 27.76 -0.07 -15.57
CA SER A 72 27.84 -1.50 -15.92
C SER A 72 29.13 -2.09 -15.40
N HIS A 73 29.07 -3.28 -14.82
CA HIS A 73 30.29 -3.98 -14.37
C HIS A 73 31.11 -4.54 -15.54
N ASP A 74 30.52 -4.61 -16.74
CA ASP A 74 31.19 -5.15 -17.93
C ASP A 74 32.46 -4.34 -18.22
N GLY A 75 33.61 -5.00 -18.17
CA GLY A 75 34.90 -4.37 -18.43
C GLY A 75 35.45 -3.51 -17.28
N LEU A 76 34.81 -3.47 -16.12
CA LEU A 76 35.33 -2.79 -14.93
C LEU A 76 36.07 -3.76 -14.00
N VAL A 77 37.02 -3.19 -13.27
CA VAL A 77 37.71 -3.80 -12.13
C VAL A 77 37.30 -3.02 -10.88
N CYS A 78 36.88 -3.72 -9.86
CA CYS A 78 36.55 -3.15 -8.56
C CYS A 78 37.72 -3.34 -7.59
N ALA A 79 38.15 -2.28 -6.89
CA ALA A 79 39.15 -2.30 -5.85
C ALA A 79 38.60 -1.62 -4.58
N GLY A 80 38.67 -2.30 -3.45
CA GLY A 80 38.19 -1.83 -2.15
C GLY A 80 37.68 -3.00 -1.31
N VAL A 81 37.50 -2.77 0.00
CA VAL A 81 37.08 -3.83 0.96
C VAL A 81 35.64 -4.27 0.72
N THR A 82 34.80 -3.36 0.26
CA THR A 82 33.38 -3.61 0.01
C THR A 82 33.05 -3.94 -1.45
N CYS A 83 34.08 -4.20 -2.29
CA CYS A 83 33.86 -4.66 -3.66
C CYS A 83 33.04 -5.95 -3.67
N PRO A 84 31.92 -6.01 -4.44
CA PRO A 84 31.18 -7.25 -4.60
C PRO A 84 32.02 -8.27 -5.39
N ASP A 85 31.82 -9.54 -5.09
CA ASP A 85 32.29 -10.60 -5.97
C ASP A 85 31.44 -10.57 -7.25
N LEU A 86 32.08 -10.25 -8.36
CA LEU A 86 31.40 -10.10 -9.65
C LEU A 86 31.19 -11.44 -10.37
N GLU A 87 31.88 -12.51 -9.94
CA GLU A 87 31.82 -13.83 -10.57
C GLU A 87 30.84 -14.78 -9.87
N SER A 88 30.68 -14.64 -8.53
CA SER A 88 29.76 -15.47 -7.72
C SER A 88 28.59 -14.68 -7.15
N PHE A 89 28.13 -13.65 -7.85
CA PHE A 89 27.03 -12.80 -7.38
C PHE A 89 25.71 -13.56 -7.30
N VAL A 90 25.10 -13.54 -6.12
CA VAL A 90 23.71 -14.00 -5.90
C VAL A 90 22.81 -12.79 -5.66
N PRO A 91 21.76 -12.59 -6.49
CA PRO A 91 20.81 -11.52 -6.27
C PRO A 91 20.23 -11.59 -4.85
N THR A 92 20.20 -10.44 -4.21
CA THR A 92 19.68 -10.32 -2.85
C THR A 92 18.63 -9.24 -2.81
N ILE A 93 17.53 -9.49 -2.12
CA ILE A 93 16.47 -8.53 -1.88
C ILE A 93 16.14 -8.48 -0.39
N ARG A 94 16.21 -7.30 0.20
CA ARG A 94 15.90 -7.06 1.61
C ARG A 94 14.53 -6.41 1.71
N LEU A 95 13.63 -7.01 2.50
CA LEU A 95 12.29 -6.51 2.75
C LEU A 95 12.14 -6.23 4.25
N SER A 96 11.72 -5.03 4.61
CA SER A 96 11.45 -4.66 6.00
C SER A 96 10.11 -3.95 6.13
N GLY A 97 9.42 -4.13 7.26
CA GLY A 97 8.18 -3.42 7.55
C GLY A 97 7.11 -4.27 8.20
N ALA A 98 5.86 -3.95 7.91
CA ALA A 98 4.66 -4.43 8.60
C ALA A 98 4.67 -5.94 8.88
N GLN A 99 4.75 -6.29 10.16
CA GLN A 99 4.86 -7.65 10.68
C GLN A 99 3.86 -8.61 10.05
N ARG A 100 2.58 -8.24 10.00
CA ARG A 100 1.53 -9.10 9.44
C ARG A 100 1.76 -9.41 7.94
N MET A 101 2.39 -8.50 7.20
CA MET A 101 2.77 -8.76 5.80
C MET A 101 3.95 -9.73 5.72
N ALA A 102 4.97 -9.55 6.56
CA ALA A 102 6.12 -10.43 6.62
C ALA A 102 5.71 -11.86 6.95
N ASP A 103 5.01 -12.04 8.08
CA ASP A 103 4.74 -13.36 8.66
C ASP A 103 3.61 -14.09 7.92
N ALA A 104 2.50 -13.42 7.63
CA ALA A 104 1.31 -14.06 7.09
C ALA A 104 1.24 -14.12 5.56
N ILE A 105 1.93 -13.22 4.84
CA ILE A 105 1.84 -13.15 3.37
C ILE A 105 3.15 -13.51 2.68
N LEU A 106 4.27 -12.84 3.01
CA LEU A 106 5.51 -12.98 2.24
C LEU A 106 6.15 -14.35 2.42
N SER A 107 6.22 -14.88 3.64
CA SER A 107 6.76 -16.21 3.89
C SER A 107 6.06 -17.31 3.06
N PRO A 108 4.72 -17.41 3.06
CA PRO A 108 4.01 -18.33 2.17
C PRO A 108 4.20 -18.04 0.68
N LEU A 109 4.31 -16.77 0.26
CA LEU A 109 4.50 -16.41 -1.14
C LEU A 109 5.88 -16.81 -1.65
N ILE A 110 6.95 -16.55 -0.89
CA ILE A 110 8.31 -16.97 -1.25
C ILE A 110 8.38 -18.48 -1.36
N SER A 111 7.77 -19.21 -0.41
CA SER A 111 7.69 -20.68 -0.44
C SER A 111 6.89 -21.20 -1.65
N ALA A 112 5.84 -20.51 -2.06
CA ALA A 112 5.05 -20.87 -3.24
C ALA A 112 5.80 -20.52 -4.54
N TYR A 113 6.52 -19.40 -4.58
CA TYR A 113 7.36 -19.03 -5.70
C TYR A 113 8.46 -20.05 -5.94
N ALA A 114 9.20 -20.45 -4.90
CA ALA A 114 10.21 -21.50 -5.02
C ALA A 114 9.66 -22.78 -5.65
N ARG A 115 8.48 -23.23 -5.21
CA ARG A 115 7.82 -24.42 -5.80
C ARG A 115 7.39 -24.21 -7.25
N ASP A 116 6.88 -23.01 -7.59
CA ASP A 116 6.39 -22.71 -8.94
C ASP A 116 7.52 -22.70 -9.97
N ILE A 117 8.72 -22.27 -9.57
CA ILE A 117 9.93 -22.28 -10.42
C ILE A 117 10.78 -23.56 -10.27
N GLY A 118 10.35 -24.53 -9.47
CA GLY A 118 11.06 -25.78 -9.24
C GLY A 118 12.35 -25.65 -8.43
N ALA A 119 12.54 -24.56 -7.68
CA ALA A 119 13.72 -24.33 -6.85
C ALA A 119 13.59 -25.01 -5.48
N SER A 120 14.69 -25.46 -4.91
CA SER A 120 14.80 -25.81 -3.49
C SER A 120 14.83 -24.53 -2.65
N LEU A 121 14.31 -24.62 -1.43
CA LEU A 121 14.23 -23.49 -0.49
C LEU A 121 14.90 -23.87 0.82
N ASP A 122 15.92 -23.10 1.22
CA ASP A 122 16.51 -23.12 2.55
C ASP A 122 16.06 -21.88 3.33
N VAL A 123 15.65 -22.07 4.59
CA VAL A 123 15.12 -21.01 5.45
C VAL A 123 15.92 -20.97 6.74
N THR A 124 16.54 -19.85 7.02
CA THR A 124 17.30 -19.62 8.26
C THR A 124 16.81 -18.33 8.92
N SER A 125 17.00 -18.22 10.24
CA SER A 125 16.67 -17.02 11.00
C SER A 125 17.94 -16.52 11.69
N ASP A 126 18.18 -15.23 11.59
CA ASP A 126 19.30 -14.57 12.28
C ASP A 126 18.89 -14.13 13.70
N ASP A 127 19.87 -13.76 14.53
CA ASP A 127 19.66 -13.37 15.92
C ASP A 127 18.84 -12.08 16.09
N ASP A 128 18.79 -11.23 15.05
CA ASP A 128 17.97 -9.98 15.00
C ASP A 128 16.53 -10.21 14.54
N GLY A 129 16.14 -11.48 14.29
CA GLY A 129 14.81 -11.86 13.83
C GLY A 129 14.60 -11.73 12.32
N THR A 130 15.65 -11.43 11.54
CA THR A 130 15.59 -11.46 10.07
C THR A 130 15.51 -12.89 9.58
N ILE A 131 14.56 -13.20 8.71
CA ILE A 131 14.42 -14.51 8.09
C ILE A 131 15.04 -14.47 6.69
N ALA A 132 16.03 -15.33 6.45
CA ALA A 132 16.65 -15.51 5.16
C ALA A 132 16.03 -16.72 4.42
N TYR A 133 15.59 -16.47 3.20
CA TYR A 133 15.07 -17.48 2.27
C TYR A 133 16.05 -17.57 1.10
N LYS A 134 16.73 -18.71 0.94
CA LYS A 134 17.69 -18.96 -0.12
C LYS A 134 17.11 -19.95 -1.11
N LEU A 135 16.97 -19.53 -2.36
CA LEU A 135 16.42 -20.36 -3.43
C LEU A 135 17.57 -20.86 -4.31
N ARG A 136 17.55 -22.16 -4.66
CA ARG A 136 18.55 -22.79 -5.53
C ARG A 136 17.87 -23.69 -6.56
N GLN A 137 18.31 -23.60 -7.81
CA GLN A 137 17.92 -24.56 -8.84
C GLN A 137 18.50 -25.96 -8.51
N PRO A 138 17.78 -27.07 -8.79
CA PRO A 138 18.18 -28.40 -8.37
C PRO A 138 19.58 -28.84 -8.80
N ASP A 139 20.00 -28.40 -9.99
CA ASP A 139 21.28 -28.78 -10.60
C ASP A 139 22.34 -27.67 -10.59
N ALA A 140 22.11 -26.61 -9.81
CA ALA A 140 23.01 -25.47 -9.70
C ALA A 140 23.89 -25.54 -8.45
N ASP A 141 25.17 -25.21 -8.61
CA ASP A 141 26.10 -25.10 -7.47
C ASP A 141 25.87 -23.80 -6.66
N GLN A 142 25.19 -22.82 -7.27
CA GLN A 142 24.99 -21.49 -6.72
C GLN A 142 23.50 -21.22 -6.44
N ASP A 143 23.23 -20.41 -5.43
CA ASP A 143 21.86 -19.96 -5.13
C ASP A 143 21.38 -19.01 -6.25
N LEU A 144 20.08 -19.09 -6.56
CA LEU A 144 19.42 -18.26 -7.58
C LEU A 144 19.16 -16.85 -7.06
N ILE A 145 18.62 -16.76 -5.83
CA ILE A 145 18.22 -15.50 -5.19
C ILE A 145 18.10 -15.68 -3.67
N HIS A 146 18.45 -14.64 -2.93
CA HIS A 146 18.21 -14.55 -1.49
C HIS A 146 17.18 -13.48 -1.17
N PHE A 147 16.22 -13.83 -0.31
CA PHE A 147 15.29 -12.89 0.30
C PHE A 147 15.63 -12.76 1.78
N PHE A 148 15.79 -11.54 2.28
CA PHE A 148 15.88 -11.23 3.69
C PHE A 148 14.64 -10.48 4.12
N VAL A 149 13.85 -11.07 5.00
CA VAL A 149 12.58 -10.51 5.45
C VAL A 149 12.69 -10.16 6.92
N ARG A 150 12.62 -8.86 7.23
CA ARG A 150 12.64 -8.32 8.59
C ARG A 150 11.24 -7.87 8.98
N SER A 151 10.69 -8.52 9.99
CA SER A 151 9.36 -8.25 10.56
C SER A 151 9.47 -7.09 11.55
N THR A 152 8.91 -5.92 11.18
CA THR A 152 8.96 -4.69 11.99
C THR A 152 7.62 -3.93 11.91
N THR A 153 7.64 -2.61 11.94
CA THR A 153 6.48 -1.76 11.67
C THR A 153 6.57 -1.10 10.29
N SER A 154 5.46 -0.58 9.77
CA SER A 154 5.49 0.20 8.52
C SER A 154 6.44 1.40 8.63
N SER A 155 6.49 2.05 9.78
CA SER A 155 7.37 3.22 10.01
C SER A 155 8.85 2.83 10.06
N ASP A 156 9.19 1.71 10.72
CA ASP A 156 10.55 1.19 10.76
C ASP A 156 11.02 0.79 9.36
N GLY A 157 10.14 0.18 8.55
CA GLY A 157 10.46 -0.14 7.16
C GLY A 157 10.86 1.09 6.34
N PHE A 158 10.18 2.24 6.53
CA PHE A 158 10.60 3.49 5.89
C PHE A 158 11.91 4.04 6.46
N ALA A 159 12.18 3.87 7.75
CA ALA A 159 13.46 4.23 8.36
C ALA A 159 14.60 3.37 7.80
N ASP A 160 14.40 2.05 7.71
CA ASP A 160 15.36 1.10 7.12
C ASP A 160 15.65 1.43 5.64
N LEU A 161 14.65 1.94 4.90
CA LEU A 161 14.88 2.40 3.53
C LEU A 161 15.81 3.63 3.47
N LEU A 162 15.65 4.57 4.39
CA LEU A 162 16.48 5.77 4.46
C LEU A 162 17.93 5.47 4.87
N THR A 163 18.16 4.44 5.68
CA THR A 163 19.50 3.98 6.10
C THR A 163 20.12 2.99 5.11
N ASN A 164 19.38 2.63 4.03
CA ASN A 164 19.77 1.63 3.03
C ASN A 164 19.90 0.21 3.61
N ASP A 165 19.16 -0.10 4.69
CA ASP A 165 19.08 -1.43 5.30
C ASP A 165 18.02 -2.31 4.64
N THR A 166 17.11 -1.72 3.85
CA THR A 166 16.11 -2.44 3.05
C THR A 166 16.04 -1.93 1.62
N ASP A 167 15.59 -2.80 0.71
CA ASP A 167 15.37 -2.47 -0.70
C ASP A 167 13.88 -2.26 -1.00
N ILE A 168 13.00 -2.95 -0.25
CA ILE A 168 11.54 -2.84 -0.38
C ILE A 168 10.91 -2.70 1.01
N VAL A 169 10.08 -1.67 1.16
CA VAL A 169 9.28 -1.48 2.37
C VAL A 169 7.96 -2.21 2.26
N MET A 170 7.63 -3.01 3.26
CA MET A 170 6.31 -3.59 3.47
C MET A 170 5.47 -2.64 4.32
N SER A 171 4.42 -2.05 3.77
CA SER A 171 3.59 -1.11 4.52
C SER A 171 2.12 -1.48 4.49
N ALA A 172 1.49 -1.47 5.67
CA ALA A 172 0.05 -1.69 5.85
C ALA A 172 -0.76 -0.37 5.83
N ARG A 173 -0.17 0.69 5.33
CA ARG A 173 -0.77 2.00 5.08
C ARG A 173 -0.06 2.72 3.95
N GLU A 174 -0.67 3.76 3.43
CA GLU A 174 0.04 4.64 2.51
C GLU A 174 1.23 5.34 3.19
N VAL A 175 2.26 5.61 2.38
CA VAL A 175 3.39 6.46 2.80
C VAL A 175 2.86 7.84 3.19
N ASN A 176 3.21 8.32 4.36
CA ASN A 176 2.76 9.63 4.80
C ASN A 176 3.59 10.77 4.17
N PRO A 177 3.07 12.02 4.18
CA PRO A 177 3.77 13.15 3.55
C PRO A 177 5.17 13.42 4.11
N VAL A 178 5.41 13.15 5.39
CA VAL A 178 6.72 13.35 6.04
C VAL A 178 7.72 12.31 5.54
N GLU A 179 7.35 11.03 5.55
CA GLU A 179 8.17 9.94 5.02
C GLU A 179 8.48 10.15 3.53
N LEU A 180 7.47 10.56 2.75
CA LEU A 180 7.65 10.85 1.33
C LEU A 180 8.64 12.00 1.09
N ALA A 181 8.58 13.05 1.91
CA ALA A 181 9.52 14.17 1.86
C ALA A 181 10.95 13.73 2.21
N MET A 182 11.11 12.91 3.28
CA MET A 182 12.41 12.37 3.71
C MET A 182 13.05 11.49 2.62
N VAL A 183 12.27 10.60 2.00
CA VAL A 183 12.74 9.73 0.90
C VAL A 183 13.18 10.56 -0.32
N ARG A 184 12.42 11.61 -0.68
CA ARG A 184 12.82 12.53 -1.75
C ARG A 184 14.10 13.29 -1.42
N GLN A 185 14.23 13.76 -0.18
CA GLN A 185 15.42 14.48 0.30
C GLN A 185 16.66 13.58 0.32
N ALA A 186 16.49 12.29 0.61
CA ALA A 186 17.55 11.28 0.56
C ALA A 186 17.95 10.89 -0.90
N GLY A 187 17.33 11.50 -1.93
CA GLY A 187 17.65 11.18 -3.33
C GLY A 187 17.08 9.86 -3.85
N LEU A 188 16.20 9.19 -3.06
CA LEU A 188 15.62 7.89 -3.41
C LEU A 188 14.41 7.99 -4.35
N GLY A 189 14.11 9.18 -4.87
CA GLY A 189 13.00 9.44 -5.76
C GLY A 189 11.68 9.66 -5.01
N SER A 190 10.55 9.34 -5.64
CA SER A 190 9.22 9.56 -5.09
C SER A 190 8.43 8.25 -5.05
N LEU A 191 8.15 7.74 -3.85
CA LEU A 191 7.45 6.46 -3.65
C LEU A 191 6.00 6.48 -4.15
N ASP A 192 5.40 7.65 -4.35
CA ASP A 192 4.06 7.84 -4.89
C ASP A 192 3.99 7.78 -6.43
N ARG A 193 5.12 7.57 -7.11
CA ARG A 193 5.14 7.41 -8.57
C ARG A 193 4.73 6.01 -9.00
N GLN A 194 4.22 5.92 -10.22
CA GLN A 194 3.93 4.64 -10.87
C GLN A 194 5.19 3.77 -10.95
N GLY A 195 5.08 2.52 -10.51
CA GLY A 195 6.18 1.56 -10.46
C GLY A 195 6.92 1.50 -9.12
N ASN A 196 6.90 2.58 -8.31
CA ASN A 196 7.57 2.63 -7.01
C ASN A 196 6.67 2.17 -5.86
N SER A 197 5.36 2.12 -6.06
CA SER A 197 4.40 1.48 -5.17
C SER A 197 3.67 0.36 -5.89
N ARG A 198 3.56 -0.80 -5.24
CA ARG A 198 2.79 -1.95 -5.71
C ARG A 198 1.87 -2.40 -4.61
N ILE A 199 0.61 -2.67 -4.94
CA ILE A 199 -0.30 -3.28 -3.98
C ILE A 199 -0.11 -4.80 -4.03
N LEU A 200 0.21 -5.39 -2.90
CA LEU A 200 0.36 -6.83 -2.74
C LEU A 200 -0.99 -7.50 -2.51
N ALA A 201 -1.78 -6.94 -1.60
CA ALA A 201 -3.08 -7.44 -1.19
C ALA A 201 -3.94 -6.28 -0.66
N LEU A 202 -5.22 -6.53 -0.42
CA LEU A 202 -6.06 -5.67 0.38
C LEU A 202 -6.37 -6.36 1.72
N ASP A 203 -6.55 -5.55 2.75
CA ASP A 203 -7.14 -5.92 4.03
C ASP A 203 -8.25 -4.91 4.33
N ALA A 204 -8.95 -5.08 5.42
CA ALA A 204 -9.86 -4.06 5.95
C ALA A 204 -9.90 -4.15 7.47
N MET A 205 -10.06 -3.01 8.11
CA MET A 205 -10.38 -2.94 9.53
C MET A 205 -11.90 -2.91 9.67
N VAL A 206 -12.45 -3.95 10.29
CA VAL A 206 -13.89 -4.18 10.37
C VAL A 206 -14.35 -3.99 11.81
N PRO A 207 -15.23 -3.01 12.09
CA PRO A 207 -15.88 -2.92 13.38
C PRO A 207 -16.73 -4.18 13.64
N VAL A 208 -16.57 -4.74 14.83
CA VAL A 208 -17.24 -5.98 15.24
C VAL A 208 -17.87 -5.83 16.61
N VAL A 209 -18.96 -6.56 16.81
CA VAL A 209 -19.65 -6.68 18.10
C VAL A 209 -19.92 -8.17 18.38
N SER A 210 -20.37 -8.48 19.60
CA SER A 210 -20.90 -9.80 19.91
C SER A 210 -22.13 -10.11 19.04
N PRO A 211 -22.33 -11.35 18.56
CA PRO A 211 -23.56 -11.76 17.87
C PRO A 211 -24.84 -11.55 18.69
N GLU A 212 -24.74 -11.43 20.01
CA GLU A 212 -25.86 -11.12 20.91
C GLU A 212 -26.29 -9.64 20.82
N ARG A 213 -25.42 -8.75 20.30
CA ARG A 213 -25.71 -7.33 20.14
C ARG A 213 -26.37 -7.07 18.79
N ALA A 214 -27.70 -6.85 18.80
CA ALA A 214 -28.43 -6.50 17.58
C ALA A 214 -28.27 -5.01 17.26
N ILE A 215 -27.44 -4.68 16.25
CA ILE A 215 -27.32 -3.33 15.71
C ILE A 215 -27.53 -3.36 14.19
N ALA A 216 -28.32 -2.40 13.67
CA ALA A 216 -28.58 -2.31 12.23
C ALA A 216 -27.35 -1.85 11.43
N GLY A 217 -26.46 -1.14 12.09
CA GLY A 217 -25.23 -0.54 11.54
C GLY A 217 -24.95 0.79 12.20
N ILE A 218 -23.78 1.34 11.92
CA ILE A 218 -23.34 2.66 12.44
C ILE A 218 -22.73 3.50 11.32
N SER A 219 -22.79 4.83 11.48
CA SER A 219 -22.08 5.74 10.57
C SER A 219 -20.59 5.83 10.92
N LEU A 220 -19.78 6.28 9.97
CA LEU A 220 -18.35 6.56 10.24
C LEU A 220 -18.17 7.62 11.33
N ASP A 221 -19.03 8.65 11.35
CA ASP A 221 -18.99 9.65 12.43
C ASP A 221 -19.38 9.04 13.77
N THR A 222 -20.42 8.21 13.83
CA THR A 222 -20.80 7.50 15.05
C THR A 222 -19.65 6.58 15.51
N LEU A 223 -19.03 5.83 14.61
CA LEU A 223 -17.85 5.00 14.93
C LEU A 223 -16.71 5.85 15.50
N SER A 224 -16.43 7.00 14.89
CA SER A 224 -15.43 7.96 15.37
C SER A 224 -15.75 8.44 16.78
N ARG A 225 -16.99 8.85 17.05
CA ARG A 225 -17.43 9.33 18.37
C ARG A 225 -17.38 8.24 19.45
N ILE A 226 -17.70 7.01 19.09
CA ILE A 226 -17.57 5.84 19.98
C ILE A 226 -16.10 5.67 20.40
N PHE A 227 -15.17 5.57 19.45
CA PHE A 227 -13.74 5.37 19.74
C PHE A 227 -13.04 6.60 20.34
N ALA A 228 -13.65 7.78 20.21
CA ALA A 228 -13.22 8.99 20.93
C ALA A 228 -13.79 9.08 22.35
N GLY A 229 -14.72 8.19 22.76
CA GLY A 229 -15.38 8.22 24.06
C GLY A 229 -16.43 9.32 24.19
N GLU A 230 -16.91 9.87 23.07
CA GLU A 230 -18.01 10.86 23.04
C GLU A 230 -19.39 10.19 23.10
N VAL A 231 -19.49 8.92 22.66
CA VAL A 231 -20.64 8.04 22.80
C VAL A 231 -20.22 6.88 23.67
N THR A 232 -20.80 6.75 24.85
CA THR A 232 -20.39 5.77 25.88
C THR A 232 -21.44 4.74 26.19
N ASN A 233 -22.66 4.93 25.69
CA ASN A 233 -23.78 4.01 25.91
C ASN A 233 -24.49 3.69 24.60
N TRP A 234 -24.82 2.42 24.39
CA TRP A 234 -25.52 1.95 23.19
C TRP A 234 -26.88 2.61 23.00
N ALA A 235 -27.58 3.01 24.08
CA ALA A 235 -28.86 3.70 23.98
C ALA A 235 -28.78 5.06 23.26
N GLU A 236 -27.61 5.71 23.29
CA GLU A 236 -27.40 7.00 22.58
C GLU A 236 -27.47 6.88 21.06
N ILE A 237 -27.30 5.66 20.56
CA ILE A 237 -27.33 5.36 19.12
C ILE A 237 -28.47 4.39 18.75
N GLY A 238 -29.49 4.28 19.62
CA GLY A 238 -30.72 3.50 19.37
C GLY A 238 -30.58 2.01 19.66
N GLY A 239 -29.52 1.57 20.34
CA GLY A 239 -29.36 0.21 20.86
C GLY A 239 -30.01 0.01 22.23
N GLU A 240 -29.91 -1.20 22.75
CA GLU A 240 -30.29 -1.50 24.13
C GLU A 240 -29.32 -0.83 25.11
N ASP A 241 -29.81 -0.40 26.28
CA ASP A 241 -29.02 0.24 27.32
C ASP A 241 -27.83 -0.63 27.74
N GLY A 242 -26.65 -0.03 27.78
CA GLY A 242 -25.38 -0.69 28.14
C GLY A 242 -24.17 0.18 27.84
N GLU A 243 -23.24 0.24 28.79
CA GLU A 243 -21.98 0.96 28.62
C GLU A 243 -21.10 0.29 27.56
N ILE A 244 -20.57 1.07 26.63
CA ILE A 244 -19.77 0.56 25.51
C ILE A 244 -18.34 0.25 25.98
N ALA A 245 -17.91 -1.01 25.90
CA ALA A 245 -16.53 -1.43 26.13
C ALA A 245 -15.76 -1.39 24.79
N LEU A 246 -14.63 -0.67 24.78
CA LEU A 246 -13.85 -0.39 23.57
C LEU A 246 -12.61 -1.28 23.47
N HIS A 247 -12.42 -1.97 22.35
CA HIS A 247 -11.31 -2.89 22.14
C HIS A 247 -10.58 -2.61 20.81
N LEU A 248 -9.24 -2.47 20.86
CA LEU A 248 -8.38 -2.33 19.68
C LEU A 248 -7.14 -3.21 19.80
N LEU A 249 -6.47 -3.45 18.69
CA LEU A 249 -5.12 -3.98 18.63
C LEU A 249 -4.09 -2.89 18.99
N PRO A 250 -2.79 -3.24 19.15
CA PRO A 250 -1.78 -2.28 19.56
C PRO A 250 -1.63 -1.11 18.55
N ALA A 251 -1.43 0.09 19.07
CA ALA A 251 -1.34 1.32 18.27
C ALA A 251 -0.13 1.38 17.31
N TRP A 252 0.91 0.58 17.55
CA TRP A 252 2.06 0.50 16.65
C TRP A 252 1.78 -0.29 15.35
N MET A 253 0.70 -1.06 15.31
CA MET A 253 0.33 -1.81 14.11
C MET A 253 -0.12 -0.86 13.00
N GLY A 254 0.45 -0.98 11.80
CA GLY A 254 0.15 -0.10 10.67
C GLY A 254 -1.32 -0.06 10.28
N GLN A 255 -2.06 -1.18 10.37
CA GLN A 255 -3.50 -1.22 10.13
C GLN A 255 -4.28 -0.40 11.16
N VAL A 256 -3.87 -0.45 12.43
CA VAL A 256 -4.50 0.33 13.51
C VAL A 256 -4.23 1.81 13.31
N GLN A 257 -3.00 2.18 12.97
CA GLN A 257 -2.64 3.56 12.61
C GLN A 257 -3.49 4.06 11.43
N GLY A 258 -3.67 3.23 10.41
CA GLY A 258 -4.50 3.55 9.25
C GLY A 258 -5.97 3.73 9.62
N PHE A 259 -6.51 2.88 10.49
CA PHE A 259 -7.86 2.99 11.02
C PHE A 259 -8.05 4.28 11.85
N GLU A 260 -7.19 4.49 12.84
CA GLU A 260 -7.24 5.68 13.71
C GLU A 260 -7.08 6.97 12.90
N GLY A 261 -6.13 7.01 11.97
CA GLY A 261 -5.94 8.17 11.10
C GLY A 261 -7.15 8.48 10.22
N ARG A 262 -7.84 7.45 9.73
CA ARG A 262 -9.01 7.61 8.85
C ARG A 262 -10.26 8.04 9.60
N ILE A 263 -10.55 7.47 10.77
CA ILE A 263 -11.79 7.76 11.49
C ILE A 263 -11.67 8.87 12.53
N LEU A 264 -10.50 9.08 13.13
CA LEU A 264 -10.27 10.07 14.18
C LEU A 264 -9.48 11.27 13.65
N GLY A 265 -8.37 11.03 12.96
CA GLY A 265 -7.46 12.08 12.51
C GLY A 265 -8.09 13.05 11.50
N SER A 266 -9.05 12.59 10.69
CA SER A 266 -9.76 13.45 9.73
C SER A 266 -10.68 14.50 10.39
N VAL A 267 -11.02 14.30 11.67
CA VAL A 267 -11.93 15.16 12.46
C VAL A 267 -11.30 15.66 13.76
N ASP A 268 -9.96 15.55 13.85
CA ASP A 268 -9.15 16.01 15.00
C ASP A 268 -9.60 15.41 16.37
N ARG A 269 -9.98 14.13 16.35
CA ARG A 269 -10.31 13.35 17.55
C ARG A 269 -9.14 12.45 17.94
N ALA A 270 -9.04 12.13 19.22
CA ALA A 270 -8.08 11.14 19.75
C ALA A 270 -8.80 9.89 20.23
N VAL A 271 -8.09 8.77 20.28
CA VAL A 271 -8.60 7.52 20.86
C VAL A 271 -8.89 7.72 22.34
N ALA A 272 -10.05 7.26 22.80
CA ALA A 272 -10.45 7.33 24.20
C ALA A 272 -9.44 6.58 25.12
N PRO A 273 -9.08 7.11 26.28
CA PRO A 273 -8.16 6.45 27.21
C PRO A 273 -8.72 5.15 27.80
N THR A 274 -10.03 4.92 27.68
CA THR A 274 -10.73 3.71 28.13
C THR A 274 -10.57 2.54 27.17
N VAL A 275 -10.01 2.73 25.99
CA VAL A 275 -9.78 1.65 25.01
C VAL A 275 -8.82 0.60 25.56
N GLN A 276 -9.28 -0.64 25.60
CA GLN A 276 -8.45 -1.79 25.95
C GLN A 276 -7.69 -2.26 24.71
N ARG A 277 -6.36 -2.38 24.86
CA ARG A 277 -5.48 -2.88 23.78
C ARG A 277 -5.16 -4.35 24.00
N HIS A 278 -5.28 -5.15 22.94
CA HIS A 278 -5.01 -6.59 22.94
C HIS A 278 -3.81 -6.91 22.06
N ASP A 279 -2.90 -7.75 22.55
CA ASP A 279 -1.67 -8.07 21.82
C ASP A 279 -1.94 -8.92 20.58
N THR A 280 -2.99 -9.74 20.60
CA THR A 280 -3.36 -10.61 19.49
C THR A 280 -4.80 -10.39 19.00
N VAL A 281 -5.02 -10.74 17.73
CA VAL A 281 -6.35 -10.74 17.13
C VAL A 281 -7.30 -11.70 17.86
N GLY A 282 -6.79 -12.85 18.31
CA GLY A 282 -7.57 -13.86 19.03
C GLY A 282 -8.06 -13.36 20.40
N ASP A 283 -7.19 -12.64 21.13
CA ASP A 283 -7.56 -12.07 22.44
C ASP A 283 -8.65 -11.00 22.27
N LEU A 284 -8.53 -10.13 21.24
CA LEU A 284 -9.53 -9.13 20.95
C LEU A 284 -10.87 -9.79 20.55
N ALA A 285 -10.86 -10.76 19.66
CA ALA A 285 -12.06 -11.48 19.26
C ALA A 285 -12.74 -12.15 20.46
N SER A 286 -11.95 -12.78 21.35
CA SER A 286 -12.45 -13.41 22.56
C SER A 286 -13.09 -12.39 23.52
N ALA A 287 -12.48 -11.21 23.69
CA ALA A 287 -13.05 -10.15 24.53
C ALA A 287 -14.43 -9.68 24.00
N ILE A 288 -14.56 -9.52 22.67
CA ILE A 288 -15.85 -9.17 22.03
C ILE A 288 -16.92 -10.25 22.26
N MET A 289 -16.53 -11.52 22.20
CA MET A 289 -17.50 -12.62 22.39
C MET A 289 -17.98 -12.77 23.83
N VAL A 290 -17.16 -12.38 24.82
CA VAL A 290 -17.48 -12.50 26.25
C VAL A 290 -18.41 -11.40 26.73
N ASP A 291 -18.25 -10.16 26.23
CA ASP A 291 -19.06 -9.01 26.66
C ASP A 291 -19.96 -8.51 25.52
N PRO A 292 -21.32 -8.70 25.62
CA PRO A 292 -22.27 -8.21 24.61
C PRO A 292 -22.27 -6.69 24.42
N ASN A 293 -21.71 -5.92 25.36
CA ASN A 293 -21.62 -4.46 25.24
C ASN A 293 -20.33 -3.99 24.54
N SER A 294 -19.45 -4.92 24.18
CA SER A 294 -18.19 -4.62 23.52
C SER A 294 -18.35 -4.22 22.05
N ILE A 295 -17.48 -3.31 21.63
CA ILE A 295 -17.16 -3.05 20.22
C ILE A 295 -15.65 -3.09 20.04
N GLY A 296 -15.19 -3.74 18.99
CA GLY A 296 -13.79 -3.78 18.61
C GLY A 296 -13.59 -3.63 17.12
N VAL A 297 -12.34 -3.65 16.68
CA VAL A 297 -12.00 -3.58 15.25
C VAL A 297 -11.01 -4.68 14.91
N LEU A 298 -11.40 -5.56 14.01
CA LEU A 298 -10.62 -6.72 13.56
C LEU A 298 -10.24 -6.62 12.09
N PRO A 299 -9.10 -7.20 11.68
CA PRO A 299 -8.82 -7.41 10.25
C PRO A 299 -9.86 -8.32 9.60
N PHE A 300 -10.20 -8.06 8.33
CA PHE A 300 -11.25 -8.78 7.58
C PHE A 300 -11.05 -10.30 7.56
N GLY A 301 -9.83 -10.77 7.40
CA GLY A 301 -9.52 -12.21 7.38
C GLY A 301 -9.54 -12.90 8.75
N ALA A 302 -9.91 -12.20 9.83
CA ALA A 302 -9.80 -12.68 11.20
C ALA A 302 -11.02 -12.35 12.08
N LEU A 303 -12.19 -12.24 11.46
CA LEU A 303 -13.44 -11.90 12.16
C LEU A 303 -13.91 -13.01 13.12
N GLY A 304 -13.54 -14.27 12.87
CA GLY A 304 -13.99 -15.39 13.68
C GLY A 304 -15.51 -15.47 13.75
N ASP A 305 -16.02 -15.70 14.96
CA ASP A 305 -17.46 -15.80 15.24
C ASP A 305 -18.09 -14.43 15.62
N THR A 306 -17.31 -13.33 15.59
CA THR A 306 -17.83 -11.99 15.87
C THR A 306 -18.74 -11.50 14.75
N GLN A 307 -19.65 -10.58 15.07
CA GLN A 307 -20.56 -9.98 14.09
C GLN A 307 -19.97 -8.69 13.51
N ALA A 308 -19.70 -8.68 12.20
CA ALA A 308 -19.30 -7.47 11.49
C ALA A 308 -20.43 -6.44 11.44
N VAL A 309 -20.10 -5.21 11.78
CA VAL A 309 -21.03 -4.09 11.77
C VAL A 309 -21.10 -3.47 10.37
N ARG A 310 -22.32 -3.26 9.86
CA ARG A 310 -22.53 -2.51 8.62
C ARG A 310 -22.17 -1.04 8.84
N LEU A 311 -21.37 -0.49 7.96
CA LEU A 311 -21.13 0.96 7.92
C LEU A 311 -22.12 1.61 6.94
N HIS A 312 -22.74 2.72 7.37
CA HIS A 312 -23.67 3.48 6.53
C HIS A 312 -23.44 4.98 6.71
N GLU A 313 -24.02 5.76 5.84
CA GLU A 313 -24.01 7.22 5.89
C GLU A 313 -25.43 7.77 6.10
N SER A 314 -25.54 9.09 6.28
CA SER A 314 -26.80 9.81 6.54
C SER A 314 -27.88 9.58 5.47
N CYS A 315 -27.51 9.45 4.20
CA CYS A 315 -28.43 9.21 3.08
C CYS A 315 -28.84 7.73 2.92
N GLY A 316 -28.43 6.84 3.84
CA GLY A 316 -28.73 5.41 3.76
C GLY A 316 -27.77 4.60 2.87
N ALA A 317 -26.88 5.25 2.11
CA ALA A 317 -25.80 4.55 1.43
C ALA A 317 -24.93 3.83 2.46
N GLY A 318 -24.45 2.62 2.16
CA GLY A 318 -23.64 1.88 3.11
C GLY A 318 -22.97 0.66 2.49
N ALA A 319 -21.96 0.17 3.17
CA ALA A 319 -21.18 -0.97 2.75
C ALA A 319 -21.06 -2.00 3.87
N ARG A 320 -21.11 -3.28 3.51
CA ARG A 320 -20.70 -4.40 4.34
C ARG A 320 -19.26 -4.76 4.01
N ALA A 321 -18.53 -5.26 5.00
CA ALA A 321 -17.21 -5.84 4.76
C ALA A 321 -17.37 -7.18 4.04
N GLU A 322 -17.43 -7.15 2.72
CA GLU A 322 -17.55 -8.30 1.83
C GLU A 322 -16.44 -8.28 0.78
N LEU A 323 -16.10 -9.44 0.23
CA LEU A 323 -15.05 -9.55 -0.77
C LEU A 323 -15.24 -8.57 -1.95
N SER A 324 -16.49 -8.39 -2.41
CA SER A 324 -16.80 -7.49 -3.50
C SER A 324 -16.56 -6.02 -3.15
N SER A 325 -17.03 -5.57 -1.98
CA SER A 325 -16.88 -4.18 -1.53
C SER A 325 -15.44 -3.81 -1.17
N LEU A 326 -14.65 -4.79 -0.68
CA LEU A 326 -13.23 -4.59 -0.44
C LEU A 326 -12.45 -4.50 -1.76
N LYS A 327 -12.72 -5.39 -2.72
CA LYS A 327 -12.05 -5.37 -4.04
C LYS A 327 -12.37 -4.14 -4.86
N THR A 328 -13.56 -3.58 -4.71
CA THR A 328 -13.95 -2.31 -5.35
C THR A 328 -13.55 -1.08 -4.53
N GLU A 329 -13.04 -1.30 -3.29
CA GLU A 329 -12.77 -0.26 -2.30
C GLU A 329 -14.00 0.61 -1.97
N ASP A 330 -15.18 0.04 -2.15
CA ASP A 330 -16.45 0.67 -1.76
C ASP A 330 -16.68 0.56 -0.23
N TYR A 331 -15.92 -0.29 0.48
CA TYR A 331 -15.91 -0.36 1.94
C TYR A 331 -14.96 0.69 2.53
N PRO A 332 -15.42 1.57 3.44
CA PRO A 332 -14.65 2.75 3.87
C PRO A 332 -13.31 2.46 4.54
N LEU A 333 -13.21 1.33 5.21
CA LEU A 333 -12.03 0.95 5.99
C LEU A 333 -11.18 -0.11 5.27
N THR A 334 -11.28 -0.18 3.95
CA THR A 334 -10.37 -0.98 3.12
C THR A 334 -8.96 -0.40 3.19
N MET A 335 -7.98 -1.26 3.39
CA MET A 335 -6.57 -0.91 3.57
C MET A 335 -5.69 -1.68 2.59
N PRO A 336 -5.16 -1.02 1.57
CA PRO A 336 -4.18 -1.63 0.69
C PRO A 336 -2.87 -1.93 1.44
N LEU A 337 -2.27 -3.07 1.14
CA LEU A 337 -0.96 -3.49 1.64
C LEU A 337 0.07 -3.25 0.55
N PHE A 338 1.04 -2.39 0.84
CA PHE A 338 1.97 -1.85 -0.13
C PHE A 338 3.34 -2.51 -0.05
N LEU A 339 3.95 -2.70 -1.22
CA LEU A 339 5.38 -2.85 -1.39
C LEU A 339 5.91 -1.56 -2.03
N TYR A 340 6.68 -0.78 -1.28
CA TYR A 340 7.33 0.43 -1.77
C TYR A 340 8.79 0.14 -2.09
N ALA A 341 9.19 0.45 -3.31
CA ALA A 341 10.57 0.40 -3.75
C ALA A 341 11.00 1.77 -4.28
N PRO A 342 12.20 2.27 -3.94
CA PRO A 342 12.72 3.48 -4.57
C PRO A 342 12.92 3.24 -6.07
N GLN A 343 13.10 4.32 -6.81
CA GLN A 343 13.38 4.25 -8.25
C GLN A 343 14.80 3.71 -8.48
N ARG A 344 14.96 2.41 -8.24
CA ARG A 344 16.20 1.67 -8.45
C ARG A 344 15.99 0.62 -9.53
N ARG A 345 17.06 0.31 -10.25
CA ARG A 345 17.08 -0.88 -11.09
C ARG A 345 17.20 -2.11 -10.19
N LEU A 346 16.28 -3.03 -10.35
CA LEU A 346 16.28 -4.31 -9.65
C LEU A 346 16.92 -5.38 -10.53
N HIS A 347 17.48 -6.41 -9.90
CA HIS A 347 17.96 -7.58 -10.64
C HIS A 347 16.79 -8.27 -11.35
N PRO A 348 16.98 -8.85 -12.56
CA PRO A 348 15.91 -9.54 -13.30
C PRO A 348 15.14 -10.58 -12.47
N GLU A 349 15.82 -11.36 -11.64
CA GLU A 349 15.20 -12.35 -10.74
C GLU A 349 14.25 -11.72 -9.73
N VAL A 350 14.58 -10.52 -9.22
CA VAL A 350 13.70 -9.76 -8.32
C VAL A 350 12.48 -9.25 -9.07
N ASP A 351 12.68 -8.72 -10.28
CA ASP A 351 11.57 -8.27 -11.13
C ASP A 351 10.66 -9.44 -11.54
N GLU A 352 11.22 -10.63 -11.77
CA GLU A 352 10.46 -11.85 -12.04
C GLU A 352 9.60 -12.23 -10.83
N PHE A 353 10.17 -12.27 -9.62
CA PHE A 353 9.41 -12.50 -8.38
C PHE A 353 8.28 -11.48 -8.21
N LEU A 354 8.57 -10.18 -8.33
CA LEU A 354 7.56 -9.12 -8.23
C LEU A 354 6.49 -9.23 -9.32
N GLY A 355 6.86 -9.71 -10.49
CA GLY A 355 5.94 -10.04 -11.57
C GLY A 355 5.06 -11.26 -11.23
N TRP A 356 5.67 -12.30 -10.63
CA TRP A 356 4.99 -13.52 -10.22
C TRP A 356 3.92 -13.27 -9.15
N LEU A 357 4.12 -12.30 -8.25
CA LEU A 357 3.12 -11.93 -7.24
C LEU A 357 1.72 -11.61 -7.82
N ARG A 358 1.62 -11.31 -9.11
CA ARG A 358 0.36 -11.05 -9.81
C ARG A 358 -0.24 -12.27 -10.49
N ARG A 359 0.49 -13.41 -10.53
CA ARG A 359 -0.01 -14.65 -11.15
C ARG A 359 -1.11 -15.30 -10.29
N PRO A 360 -2.00 -16.10 -10.88
CA PRO A 360 -3.10 -16.75 -10.15
C PRO A 360 -2.65 -17.60 -8.98
N SER A 361 -1.47 -18.25 -9.06
CA SER A 361 -0.87 -19.03 -7.97
C SER A 361 -0.59 -18.16 -6.74
N ALA A 362 0.04 -17.00 -6.93
CA ALA A 362 0.30 -16.05 -5.85
C ALA A 362 -1.00 -15.50 -5.24
N GLN A 363 -1.98 -15.14 -6.10
CA GLN A 363 -3.27 -14.63 -5.66
C GLN A 363 -4.05 -15.64 -4.82
N LEU A 364 -3.90 -16.95 -5.12
CA LEU A 364 -4.48 -18.01 -4.29
C LEU A 364 -3.81 -18.10 -2.90
N VAL A 365 -2.49 -17.92 -2.83
CA VAL A 365 -1.75 -17.91 -1.56
C VAL A 365 -2.22 -16.74 -0.70
N ILE A 366 -2.36 -15.54 -1.27
CA ILE A 366 -2.86 -14.35 -0.57
C ILE A 366 -4.24 -14.62 0.04
N ARG A 367 -5.18 -15.20 -0.73
CA ARG A 367 -6.51 -15.57 -0.20
C ARG A 367 -6.45 -16.58 0.94
N ARG A 368 -5.58 -17.60 0.84
CA ARG A 368 -5.41 -18.60 1.90
C ARG A 368 -4.80 -18.02 3.17
N ALA A 369 -4.01 -16.97 3.03
CA ALA A 369 -3.46 -16.20 4.15
C ALA A 369 -4.48 -15.28 4.85
N GLY A 370 -5.74 -15.26 4.38
CA GLY A 370 -6.82 -14.46 4.97
C GLY A 370 -6.88 -13.01 4.47
N PHE A 371 -6.21 -12.71 3.35
CA PHE A 371 -6.23 -11.38 2.73
C PHE A 371 -7.03 -11.36 1.44
N VAL A 372 -7.39 -10.17 1.00
CA VAL A 372 -8.10 -9.98 -0.27
C VAL A 372 -7.09 -9.81 -1.38
N ASP A 373 -7.13 -10.72 -2.34
CA ASP A 373 -6.26 -10.72 -3.52
C ASP A 373 -6.66 -9.66 -4.56
N GLN A 374 -5.77 -9.39 -5.52
CA GLN A 374 -5.96 -8.39 -6.56
C GLN A 374 -6.67 -8.91 -7.83
N ALA A 375 -7.01 -10.21 -7.91
CA ALA A 375 -7.69 -10.75 -9.09
C ALA A 375 -9.11 -10.18 -9.21
N ALA A 376 -9.46 -9.67 -10.38
CA ALA A 376 -10.80 -9.13 -10.63
C ALA A 376 -11.87 -10.23 -10.54
N ILE A 377 -12.99 -9.91 -9.90
CA ILE A 377 -14.17 -10.77 -9.82
C ILE A 377 -15.36 -10.13 -10.52
N PRO A 378 -16.26 -10.92 -11.16
CA PRO A 378 -17.47 -10.41 -11.74
C PRO A 378 -18.50 -10.08 -10.66
N ILE A 379 -19.15 -8.93 -10.80
CA ILE A 379 -20.25 -8.45 -9.94
C ILE A 379 -21.50 -8.29 -10.83
N PRO A 380 -22.37 -9.30 -10.90
CA PRO A 380 -23.60 -9.24 -11.68
C PRO A 380 -24.51 -8.11 -11.24
N LEU A 381 -25.28 -7.54 -12.17
CA LEU A 381 -26.20 -6.44 -11.89
C LEU A 381 -27.21 -6.79 -10.79
N GLY A 382 -27.68 -8.05 -10.73
CA GLY A 382 -28.58 -8.53 -9.69
C GLY A 382 -28.04 -8.43 -8.26
N ARG A 383 -26.71 -8.40 -8.08
CA ARG A 383 -26.07 -8.15 -6.77
C ARG A 383 -25.89 -6.67 -6.44
N GLN A 384 -26.31 -5.76 -7.32
CA GLN A 384 -26.17 -4.32 -7.17
C GLN A 384 -27.52 -3.63 -6.84
N GLY A 385 -28.52 -4.39 -6.35
CA GLY A 385 -29.88 -3.91 -6.11
C GLY A 385 -29.96 -2.75 -5.12
N GLU A 386 -29.24 -2.82 -3.99
CA GLU A 386 -29.19 -1.71 -3.01
C GLU A 386 -28.66 -0.42 -3.67
N ARG A 387 -27.63 -0.55 -4.48
CA ARG A 387 -27.00 0.55 -5.19
C ARG A 387 -27.92 1.19 -6.23
N LEU A 388 -28.68 0.37 -6.96
CA LEU A 388 -29.68 0.85 -7.92
C LEU A 388 -30.88 1.51 -7.21
N ALA A 389 -31.31 0.94 -6.09
CA ALA A 389 -32.33 1.57 -5.26
C ALA A 389 -31.87 2.94 -4.74
N GLN A 390 -30.62 3.04 -4.30
CA GLN A 390 -30.03 4.32 -3.88
C GLN A 390 -29.98 5.34 -5.03
N ALA A 391 -29.64 4.92 -6.25
CA ALA A 391 -29.66 5.79 -7.42
C ALA A 391 -31.06 6.31 -7.74
N ILE A 392 -32.11 5.47 -7.58
CA ILE A 392 -33.47 5.87 -7.76
C ILE A 392 -33.92 6.87 -6.67
N ASN A 393 -33.54 6.63 -5.42
CA ASN A 393 -33.84 7.52 -4.30
C ASN A 393 -33.13 8.88 -4.41
N ALA A 394 -31.91 8.91 -4.96
CA ALA A 394 -31.14 10.13 -5.18
C ALA A 394 -31.52 10.86 -6.48
N ALA A 395 -32.38 10.28 -7.31
CA ALA A 395 -32.85 10.89 -8.56
C ALA A 395 -33.64 12.19 -8.29
N GLY A 396 -33.41 13.18 -9.15
CA GLY A 396 -34.02 14.51 -9.06
C GLY A 396 -33.83 15.27 -10.36
N ASP A 397 -33.90 16.59 -10.27
CA ASP A 397 -33.78 17.46 -11.45
C ASP A 397 -32.40 17.34 -12.15
N GLU A 398 -31.34 17.12 -11.39
CA GLU A 398 -29.99 16.93 -11.92
C GLU A 398 -29.79 15.54 -12.56
N VAL A 399 -30.47 14.51 -12.05
CA VAL A 399 -30.47 13.15 -12.59
C VAL A 399 -31.88 12.71 -12.91
N PRO A 400 -32.42 13.10 -14.07
CA PRO A 400 -33.81 12.75 -14.45
C PRO A 400 -33.92 11.25 -14.79
N LEU A 401 -35.15 10.70 -14.69
CA LEU A 401 -35.42 9.28 -14.96
C LEU A 401 -34.91 8.81 -16.32
N ILE A 402 -34.93 9.65 -17.34
CA ILE A 402 -34.45 9.28 -18.68
C ILE A 402 -32.92 8.97 -18.67
N GLU A 403 -32.15 9.61 -17.80
CA GLU A 403 -30.72 9.33 -17.65
C GLU A 403 -30.51 8.00 -16.93
N LEU A 404 -31.26 7.71 -15.86
CA LEU A 404 -31.21 6.39 -15.22
C LEU A 404 -31.60 5.28 -16.19
N GLN A 405 -32.64 5.50 -17.02
CA GLN A 405 -33.04 4.56 -18.06
C GLN A 405 -31.93 4.39 -19.13
N ARG A 406 -31.23 5.46 -19.51
CA ARG A 406 -30.06 5.40 -20.41
C ARG A 406 -28.96 4.53 -19.78
N MET A 407 -28.63 4.81 -18.53
CA MET A 407 -27.63 4.04 -17.77
C MET A 407 -27.98 2.54 -17.75
N MET A 408 -29.24 2.21 -17.43
CA MET A 408 -29.68 0.81 -17.39
C MET A 408 -29.66 0.13 -18.76
N ARG A 409 -29.94 0.83 -19.86
CA ARG A 409 -29.82 0.28 -21.22
C ARG A 409 -28.38 -0.04 -21.58
N VAL A 410 -27.42 0.78 -21.11
CA VAL A 410 -26.00 0.59 -21.39
C VAL A 410 -25.40 -0.49 -20.49
N LEU A 411 -25.65 -0.43 -19.18
CA LEU A 411 -25.01 -1.32 -18.19
C LEU A 411 -25.72 -2.68 -18.04
N GLY A 412 -27.02 -2.75 -18.31
CA GLY A 412 -27.82 -3.97 -18.14
C GLY A 412 -27.29 -5.20 -18.86
N PRO A 413 -26.80 -5.10 -20.12
CA PRO A 413 -26.19 -6.23 -20.83
C PRO A 413 -24.79 -6.61 -20.37
N GLN A 414 -24.23 -5.90 -19.41
CA GLN A 414 -22.81 -6.03 -19.02
C GLN A 414 -22.67 -6.56 -17.59
N VAL A 415 -21.46 -6.99 -17.26
CA VAL A 415 -21.07 -7.39 -15.90
C VAL A 415 -19.98 -6.42 -15.42
N ARG A 416 -20.21 -5.80 -14.25
CA ARG A 416 -19.16 -5.03 -13.59
C ARG A 416 -18.04 -5.98 -13.13
N LEU A 417 -16.79 -5.60 -13.35
CA LEU A 417 -15.67 -6.21 -12.65
C LEU A 417 -15.35 -5.43 -11.39
N SER A 418 -14.71 -6.09 -10.41
CA SER A 418 -14.32 -5.42 -9.16
C SER A 418 -13.20 -4.39 -9.33
N THR A 419 -12.59 -4.31 -10.52
CA THR A 419 -11.58 -3.30 -10.83
C THR A 419 -12.23 -1.92 -10.88
N THR A 420 -11.83 -1.05 -9.99
CA THR A 420 -12.31 0.34 -9.87
C THR A 420 -11.11 1.27 -9.90
N PHE A 421 -11.28 2.46 -10.48
CA PHE A 421 -10.24 3.48 -10.55
C PHE A 421 -10.73 4.74 -9.86
N ARG A 422 -9.94 5.24 -8.91
CA ARG A 422 -10.20 6.45 -8.13
C ARG A 422 -9.10 7.48 -8.38
N PHE A 423 -9.34 8.67 -7.91
CA PHE A 423 -8.48 9.82 -8.18
C PHE A 423 -8.10 10.50 -6.87
N GLU A 424 -6.88 11.04 -6.82
CA GLU A 424 -6.44 11.88 -5.72
C GLU A 424 -7.38 13.10 -5.58
N ILE A 425 -7.58 13.58 -4.35
CA ILE A 425 -8.51 14.67 -4.04
C ILE A 425 -8.19 15.89 -4.90
N GLY A 426 -9.23 16.42 -5.58
CA GLY A 426 -9.09 17.60 -6.44
C GLY A 426 -8.26 17.40 -7.71
N SER A 427 -7.96 16.15 -8.10
CA SER A 427 -7.06 15.81 -9.19
C SER A 427 -7.71 14.89 -10.23
N THR A 428 -7.08 14.79 -11.40
CA THR A 428 -7.30 13.75 -12.41
C THR A 428 -6.22 12.67 -12.34
N ARG A 429 -5.30 12.75 -11.38
CA ARG A 429 -4.29 11.71 -11.13
C ARG A 429 -4.92 10.54 -10.41
N LEU A 430 -4.58 9.33 -10.86
CA LEU A 430 -5.00 8.10 -10.22
C LEU A 430 -4.31 7.95 -8.85
N ASP A 431 -5.05 7.49 -7.85
CA ASP A 431 -4.49 7.10 -6.56
C ASP A 431 -3.58 5.85 -6.67
N ALA A 432 -2.95 5.46 -5.57
CA ALA A 432 -1.98 4.37 -5.57
C ALA A 432 -2.59 3.02 -5.98
N GLN A 433 -3.79 2.70 -5.48
CA GLN A 433 -4.50 1.47 -5.85
C GLN A 433 -4.87 1.48 -7.32
N SER A 434 -5.40 2.59 -7.83
CA SER A 434 -5.81 2.71 -9.23
C SER A 434 -4.63 2.60 -10.20
N ARG A 435 -3.45 3.12 -9.83
CA ARG A 435 -2.22 2.90 -10.61
C ARG A 435 -1.85 1.40 -10.66
N SER A 436 -2.00 0.69 -9.56
CA SER A 436 -1.82 -0.77 -9.53
C SER A 436 -2.85 -1.49 -10.39
N ASN A 437 -4.12 -1.08 -10.33
CA ASN A 437 -5.21 -1.62 -11.14
C ASN A 437 -5.00 -1.41 -12.63
N VAL A 438 -4.44 -0.26 -13.06
CA VAL A 438 -4.04 -0.01 -14.47
C VAL A 438 -3.02 -1.04 -14.93
N LEU A 439 -1.96 -1.26 -14.14
CA LEU A 439 -0.91 -2.24 -14.48
C LEU A 439 -1.45 -3.67 -14.49
N GLN A 440 -2.37 -4.00 -13.58
CA GLN A 440 -3.00 -5.32 -13.54
C GLN A 440 -3.90 -5.53 -14.76
N LEU A 441 -4.75 -4.55 -15.11
CA LEU A 441 -5.63 -4.63 -16.28
C LEU A 441 -4.82 -4.73 -17.58
N ALA A 442 -3.75 -3.94 -17.72
CA ALA A 442 -2.87 -4.02 -18.88
C ALA A 442 -2.25 -5.42 -19.01
N ARG A 443 -1.80 -6.03 -17.91
CA ARG A 443 -1.29 -7.39 -17.90
C ARG A 443 -2.38 -8.41 -18.26
N ASP A 444 -3.57 -8.30 -17.70
CA ASP A 444 -4.69 -9.21 -17.98
C ASP A 444 -5.10 -9.15 -19.48
N ILE A 445 -4.98 -7.97 -20.10
CA ILE A 445 -5.17 -7.79 -21.55
C ILE A 445 -4.02 -8.47 -22.32
N HIS A 446 -2.76 -8.22 -21.94
CA HIS A 446 -1.59 -8.83 -22.57
C HIS A 446 -1.63 -10.36 -22.48
N ASP A 447 -2.07 -10.92 -21.35
CA ASP A 447 -2.20 -12.36 -21.12
C ASP A 447 -3.42 -12.98 -21.84
N GLY A 448 -4.18 -12.19 -22.64
CA GLY A 448 -5.32 -12.66 -23.42
C GLY A 448 -6.60 -12.94 -22.61
N ARG A 449 -6.65 -12.57 -21.31
CA ARG A 449 -7.82 -12.83 -20.46
C ARG A 449 -9.08 -12.09 -20.91
N HIS A 450 -8.90 -11.07 -21.72
CA HIS A 450 -9.99 -10.23 -22.26
C HIS A 450 -10.17 -10.38 -23.77
N ASP A 451 -9.56 -11.38 -24.41
CA ASP A 451 -9.68 -11.61 -25.85
C ASP A 451 -11.13 -11.77 -26.29
N GLY A 452 -11.48 -11.12 -27.39
CA GLY A 452 -12.82 -11.09 -27.95
C GLY A 452 -13.84 -10.35 -27.10
N ARG A 453 -13.41 -9.51 -26.15
CA ARG A 453 -14.32 -8.75 -25.27
C ARG A 453 -14.24 -7.25 -25.53
N VAL A 454 -15.34 -6.58 -25.23
CA VAL A 454 -15.41 -5.13 -25.10
C VAL A 454 -15.30 -4.79 -23.63
N LEU A 455 -14.29 -4.02 -23.26
CA LEU A 455 -14.09 -3.46 -21.93
C LEU A 455 -14.66 -2.04 -21.93
N MET A 456 -15.62 -1.74 -21.06
CA MET A 456 -16.19 -0.41 -20.95
C MET A 456 -15.75 0.23 -19.63
N LEU A 457 -15.07 1.37 -19.73
CA LEU A 457 -14.69 2.21 -18.58
C LEU A 457 -15.78 3.25 -18.35
N VAL A 458 -16.49 3.13 -17.23
CA VAL A 458 -17.68 3.93 -16.92
C VAL A 458 -17.35 4.94 -15.82
N GLY A 459 -17.38 6.22 -16.18
CA GLY A 459 -17.07 7.33 -15.27
C GLY A 459 -18.27 7.80 -14.47
N PHE A 460 -18.04 8.05 -13.18
CA PHE A 460 -18.99 8.67 -12.24
C PHE A 460 -18.33 9.86 -11.52
N SER A 461 -19.17 10.78 -11.03
CA SER A 461 -18.76 11.95 -10.23
C SER A 461 -19.50 11.96 -8.90
N ASP A 462 -19.08 12.85 -7.99
CA ASP A 462 -19.92 13.30 -6.89
C ASP A 462 -21.01 14.26 -7.40
N GLY A 463 -22.01 14.54 -6.58
CA GLY A 463 -23.16 15.40 -6.91
C GLY A 463 -22.94 16.88 -6.61
N ARG A 464 -21.68 17.35 -6.46
CA ARG A 464 -21.39 18.78 -6.32
C ARG A 464 -21.36 19.47 -7.67
N GLY A 465 -22.22 20.48 -7.82
CA GLY A 465 -22.32 21.28 -9.04
C GLY A 465 -23.34 20.73 -10.04
N PRO A 466 -23.52 21.37 -11.20
CA PRO A 466 -24.53 20.99 -12.18
C PRO A 466 -24.23 19.64 -12.87
N ALA A 467 -25.25 18.90 -13.25
CA ALA A 467 -25.15 17.56 -13.86
C ALA A 467 -24.30 17.53 -15.15
N LYS A 468 -24.37 18.58 -16.01
CA LYS A 468 -23.61 18.60 -17.26
C LYS A 468 -22.10 18.67 -17.03
N PRO A 469 -21.53 19.62 -16.25
CA PRO A 469 -20.12 19.59 -15.86
C PRO A 469 -19.70 18.27 -15.18
N ASN A 470 -20.54 17.68 -14.32
CA ASN A 470 -20.28 16.41 -13.67
C ASN A 470 -20.14 15.26 -14.67
N ARG A 471 -20.99 15.24 -15.69
CA ARG A 471 -20.87 14.28 -16.80
C ARG A 471 -19.59 14.49 -17.61
N ASP A 472 -19.29 15.72 -17.96
CA ASP A 472 -18.07 16.04 -18.73
C ASP A 472 -16.80 15.63 -17.94
N LEU A 473 -16.77 15.89 -16.62
CA LEU A 473 -15.66 15.48 -15.73
C LEU A 473 -15.54 13.96 -15.61
N SER A 474 -16.64 13.27 -15.44
CA SER A 474 -16.64 11.79 -15.37
C SER A 474 -16.21 11.16 -16.68
N SER A 475 -16.57 11.75 -17.83
CA SER A 475 -16.09 11.34 -19.16
C SER A 475 -14.59 11.54 -19.30
N ALA A 476 -14.06 12.71 -18.88
CA ALA A 476 -12.62 12.99 -18.92
C ALA A 476 -11.82 12.01 -18.02
N ARG A 477 -12.38 11.61 -16.88
CA ARG A 477 -11.77 10.61 -16.00
C ARG A 477 -11.74 9.22 -16.65
N ALA A 478 -12.85 8.76 -17.25
CA ALA A 478 -12.89 7.49 -17.97
C ALA A 478 -11.85 7.45 -19.10
N GLU A 479 -11.75 8.52 -19.87
CA GLU A 479 -10.76 8.65 -20.93
C GLU A 479 -9.31 8.71 -20.42
N SER A 480 -9.09 9.31 -19.24
CA SER A 480 -7.77 9.31 -18.58
C SER A 480 -7.35 7.89 -18.20
N VAL A 481 -8.27 7.09 -17.64
CA VAL A 481 -8.00 5.67 -17.32
C VAL A 481 -7.69 4.88 -18.60
N ARG A 482 -8.50 5.07 -19.66
CA ARG A 482 -8.26 4.39 -20.96
C ARG A 482 -6.86 4.66 -21.47
N ARG A 483 -6.43 5.94 -21.48
CA ARG A 483 -5.08 6.33 -21.91
C ARG A 483 -4.00 5.70 -21.03
N ALA A 484 -4.21 5.66 -19.71
CA ALA A 484 -3.26 5.05 -18.77
C ALA A 484 -3.10 3.54 -19.03
N VAL A 485 -4.19 2.82 -19.28
CA VAL A 485 -4.16 1.38 -19.60
C VAL A 485 -3.43 1.14 -20.94
N VAL A 486 -3.76 1.91 -21.98
CA VAL A 486 -3.09 1.78 -23.30
C VAL A 486 -1.60 2.09 -23.20
N ALA A 487 -1.23 3.12 -22.42
CA ALA A 487 0.19 3.44 -22.19
C ALA A 487 0.93 2.32 -21.43
N ALA A 488 0.26 1.65 -20.49
CA ALA A 488 0.84 0.55 -19.72
C ALA A 488 1.02 -0.75 -20.54
N LEU A 489 0.33 -0.89 -21.67
CA LEU A 489 0.52 -2.01 -22.60
C LEU A 489 1.83 -1.92 -23.42
N GLY A 490 2.41 -0.72 -23.54
CA GLY A 490 3.67 -0.48 -24.26
C GLY A 490 3.56 -0.66 -25.78
N GLU A 491 3.21 -1.83 -26.25
CA GLU A 491 3.07 -2.19 -27.68
C GLU A 491 1.72 -1.77 -28.29
N GLY A 492 0.86 -1.13 -27.52
CA GLY A 492 -0.49 -0.73 -27.91
C GLY A 492 -1.56 -1.77 -27.59
N LEU A 493 -2.81 -1.43 -27.90
CA LEU A 493 -3.96 -2.29 -27.61
C LEU A 493 -4.05 -3.44 -28.64
N PRO A 494 -4.10 -4.73 -28.20
CA PRO A 494 -4.30 -5.87 -29.10
C PRO A 494 -5.63 -5.74 -29.88
N GLN A 495 -5.64 -6.18 -31.13
CA GLN A 495 -6.85 -6.16 -31.98
C GLN A 495 -8.00 -7.02 -31.43
N SER A 496 -7.68 -8.00 -30.58
CA SER A 496 -8.67 -8.86 -29.92
C SER A 496 -9.47 -8.18 -28.81
N VAL A 497 -9.06 -6.97 -28.36
CA VAL A 497 -9.70 -6.25 -27.25
C VAL A 497 -10.12 -4.85 -27.70
N THR A 498 -11.32 -4.45 -27.32
CA THR A 498 -11.80 -3.08 -27.51
C THR A 498 -11.98 -2.42 -26.14
N ILE A 499 -11.52 -1.17 -25.98
CA ILE A 499 -11.77 -0.37 -24.77
C ILE A 499 -12.62 0.84 -25.13
N GLU A 500 -13.84 0.87 -24.59
CA GLU A 500 -14.79 1.95 -24.74
C GLU A 500 -14.90 2.78 -23.45
N THR A 501 -15.33 4.02 -23.56
CA THR A 501 -15.59 4.89 -22.41
C THR A 501 -17.04 5.35 -22.42
N GLU A 502 -17.66 5.44 -21.23
CA GLU A 502 -18.99 5.95 -21.01
C GLU A 502 -19.00 6.80 -19.73
N ALA A 503 -20.00 7.67 -19.56
CA ALA A 503 -20.10 8.53 -18.39
C ALA A 503 -21.56 8.84 -18.02
N PHE A 504 -21.85 8.81 -16.72
CA PHE A 504 -23.18 9.06 -16.18
C PHE A 504 -23.19 10.16 -15.09
N GLY A 505 -22.03 10.87 -14.89
CA GLY A 505 -21.96 11.89 -13.85
C GLY A 505 -22.32 11.32 -12.47
N GLU A 506 -23.27 11.94 -11.79
CA GLU A 506 -23.69 11.59 -10.44
C GLU A 506 -24.85 10.56 -10.38
N ALA A 507 -25.18 9.90 -11.51
CA ALA A 507 -26.38 9.05 -11.61
C ALA A 507 -26.36 7.77 -10.76
N LEU A 508 -25.21 7.35 -10.22
CA LEU A 508 -25.07 6.11 -9.45
C LEU A 508 -24.19 6.33 -8.21
N PRO A 509 -24.69 7.06 -7.19
CA PRO A 509 -23.93 7.35 -5.99
C PRO A 509 -23.62 6.08 -5.19
N MET A 510 -22.44 6.02 -4.59
CA MET A 510 -21.98 4.97 -3.68
C MET A 510 -21.94 5.45 -2.23
N GLY A 511 -21.81 6.74 -2.01
CA GLY A 511 -21.79 7.41 -0.72
C GLY A 511 -22.52 8.74 -0.78
N CYS A 512 -22.72 9.34 0.39
CA CYS A 512 -23.41 10.61 0.52
C CYS A 512 -22.49 11.78 0.16
N ASP A 513 -22.96 12.74 -0.60
CA ASP A 513 -22.17 13.90 -1.03
C ASP A 513 -21.95 14.94 0.07
N ASP A 514 -22.56 14.78 1.24
CA ASP A 514 -22.35 15.61 2.42
C ASP A 514 -21.01 15.30 3.14
N THR A 515 -20.48 14.09 2.97
CA THR A 515 -19.19 13.68 3.51
C THR A 515 -18.07 13.74 2.45
N GLU A 516 -16.81 13.99 2.88
CA GLU A 516 -15.68 13.96 1.94
C GLU A 516 -15.42 12.52 1.47
N TRP A 517 -15.56 11.54 2.36
CA TRP A 517 -15.42 10.14 1.98
C TRP A 517 -16.44 9.72 0.93
N GLY A 518 -17.74 10.04 1.15
CA GLY A 518 -18.80 9.71 0.18
C GLY A 518 -18.53 10.34 -1.19
N ARG A 519 -18.09 11.61 -1.23
CA ARG A 519 -17.67 12.24 -2.48
C ARG A 519 -16.47 11.54 -3.12
N GLN A 520 -15.50 11.10 -2.31
CA GLN A 520 -14.32 10.39 -2.82
C GLN A 520 -14.70 9.07 -3.49
N ILE A 521 -15.59 8.28 -2.90
CA ILE A 521 -16.01 7.00 -3.50
C ILE A 521 -16.95 7.21 -4.70
N ASN A 522 -17.67 8.35 -4.78
CA ASN A 522 -18.48 8.70 -5.94
C ASN A 522 -17.61 9.07 -7.15
N ARG A 523 -16.46 9.74 -6.96
CA ARG A 523 -15.49 10.10 -8.01
C ARG A 523 -14.68 8.88 -8.47
N ARG A 524 -15.26 8.05 -9.33
CA ARG A 524 -14.67 6.79 -9.76
C ARG A 524 -14.90 6.47 -11.23
N VAL A 525 -14.11 5.53 -11.73
CA VAL A 525 -14.32 4.85 -13.01
C VAL A 525 -14.41 3.35 -12.74
N GLU A 526 -15.45 2.72 -13.23
CA GLU A 526 -15.72 1.28 -13.09
C GLU A 526 -15.41 0.56 -14.38
N LEU A 527 -14.88 -0.66 -14.26
CA LEU A 527 -14.68 -1.55 -15.40
C LEU A 527 -15.90 -2.47 -15.57
N TRP A 528 -16.54 -2.40 -16.75
CA TRP A 528 -17.62 -3.27 -17.16
C TRP A 528 -17.22 -4.07 -18.38
N VAL A 529 -17.73 -5.29 -18.49
CA VAL A 529 -17.42 -6.21 -19.60
C VAL A 529 -18.71 -6.73 -20.17
N ALA A 530 -18.84 -6.68 -21.50
CA ALA A 530 -20.00 -7.26 -22.15
C ALA A 530 -20.09 -8.76 -21.85
N GLN A 531 -21.29 -9.23 -21.54
CA GLN A 531 -21.55 -10.67 -21.39
C GLN A 531 -21.32 -11.33 -22.76
N ARG A 532 -20.53 -12.41 -22.78
CA ARG A 532 -20.45 -13.25 -23.99
C ARG A 532 -21.87 -13.74 -24.30
N ARG A 533 -22.40 -13.40 -25.49
CA ARG A 533 -23.63 -13.99 -26.03
C ARG A 533 -23.40 -15.44 -26.39
#